data_6020ae78d210e4006a7e971db16bb1a6
#
_entry.id   6020ae78d210e4006a7e971db16bb1a6
#
_cell.length_a   1.000
_cell.length_b   1.000
_cell.length_c   1.000
_cell.angle_alpha   90.00
_cell.angle_beta   90.00
_cell.angle_gamma   90.00
#
_symmetry.space_group_name_H-M   'P 1'
#
loop_
_entity.id
_entity.type
_entity.pdbx_description
1 polymer ?
#
loop_
_entity_poly.entity_id
_entity_poly.type
_entity_poly.pdbx_seq_one_letter_code
_entity_poly.pdbx_strand_id
1 'polypeptide(L)'
;MNGILLSIFLGGFSTIAGILFLFVGLAPFMIYGFSHIGAIVATIFGFLLVAFPILYKKKPLKIAKYLWIFTAIISTIAAGFCYYMSIFSYTNQYKLEEPPTVIVLGCQVKNGMPSVTLANRLNKAYEVLAKYPEANCIVSGGLTPGEPMSEAQVMSNYLVEKGIAADRILLEDKSTSTSENILFSKDIIIKNNLSQNIVIASDGYHQFRSAQIVKQYGFTPYCASSKSPTGLAPSYYVREFLALIYTFVLKA
;
A
#
# COMPACT_ATOMS: atom_id res chain seq x y z
N MET A 1 28.20 -32.60 -1.79
CA MET A 1 28.48 -31.20 -2.19
C MET A 1 29.09 -30.53 -0.97
N ASN A 2 30.36 -30.13 -1.01
CA ASN A 2 31.14 -29.74 0.17
C ASN A 2 30.53 -28.55 0.87
N GLY A 3 30.41 -28.61 2.20
CA GLY A 3 29.83 -27.54 3.04
C GLY A 3 30.41 -26.13 2.81
N ILE A 4 31.64 -26.06 2.29
CA ILE A 4 32.31 -24.82 1.88
C ILE A 4 31.65 -24.20 0.64
N LEU A 5 31.33 -24.97 -0.40
CA LEU A 5 30.65 -24.48 -1.60
C LEU A 5 29.25 -23.98 -1.29
N LEU A 6 28.49 -24.68 -0.42
CA LEU A 6 27.17 -24.25 0.03
C LEU A 6 27.26 -22.95 0.82
N SER A 7 28.25 -22.77 1.71
CA SER A 7 28.42 -21.54 2.49
C SER A 7 28.82 -20.34 1.62
N ILE A 8 29.60 -20.54 0.57
CA ILE A 8 29.96 -19.49 -0.40
C ILE A 8 28.74 -19.08 -1.21
N PHE A 9 27.97 -20.07 -1.71
CA PHE A 9 26.74 -19.81 -2.47
C PHE A 9 25.69 -19.07 -1.64
N LEU A 10 25.39 -19.55 -0.43
CA LEU A 10 24.45 -18.89 0.47
C LEU A 10 24.92 -17.50 0.89
N GLY A 11 26.22 -17.32 1.12
CA GLY A 11 26.79 -16.00 1.45
C GLY A 11 26.69 -15.01 0.30
N GLY A 12 26.96 -15.45 -0.93
CA GLY A 12 26.81 -14.64 -2.14
C GLY A 12 25.36 -14.22 -2.38
N PHE A 13 24.42 -15.17 -2.32
CA PHE A 13 22.99 -14.91 -2.47
C PHE A 13 22.47 -13.93 -1.41
N SER A 14 22.82 -14.13 -0.14
CA SER A 14 22.45 -13.25 0.95
C SER A 14 22.97 -11.82 0.75
N THR A 15 24.21 -11.68 0.29
CA THR A 15 24.81 -10.35 0.02
C THR A 15 24.07 -9.62 -1.11
N ILE A 16 23.75 -10.31 -2.21
CA ILE A 16 22.98 -9.74 -3.32
C ILE A 16 21.59 -9.32 -2.84
N ALA A 17 20.86 -10.18 -2.13
CA ALA A 17 19.56 -9.87 -1.56
C ALA A 17 19.65 -8.67 -0.61
N GLY A 18 20.66 -8.62 0.25
CA GLY A 18 20.91 -7.51 1.16
C GLY A 18 21.14 -6.18 0.46
N ILE A 19 21.90 -6.17 -0.62
CA ILE A 19 22.11 -4.95 -1.45
C ILE A 19 20.78 -4.49 -2.05
N LEU A 20 19.94 -5.39 -2.54
CA LEU A 20 18.61 -5.04 -3.06
C LEU A 20 17.72 -4.44 -1.98
N PHE A 21 17.71 -5.01 -0.77
CA PHE A 21 16.95 -4.45 0.36
C PHE A 21 17.48 -3.08 0.81
N LEU A 22 18.80 -2.86 0.78
CA LEU A 22 19.39 -1.54 1.05
C LEU A 22 18.96 -0.53 0.00
N PHE A 23 18.94 -0.91 -1.27
CA PHE A 23 18.45 -0.03 -2.33
C PHE A 23 16.99 0.35 -2.12
N VAL A 24 16.12 -0.63 -1.84
CA VAL A 24 14.69 -0.40 -1.54
C VAL A 24 14.50 0.53 -0.32
N GLY A 25 15.31 0.33 0.72
CA GLY A 25 15.19 1.11 1.96
C GLY A 25 15.73 2.54 1.85
N LEU A 26 16.82 2.73 1.11
CA LEU A 26 17.46 4.06 0.98
C LEU A 26 16.84 4.92 -0.12
N ALA A 27 16.21 4.33 -1.13
CA ALA A 27 15.66 5.05 -2.27
C ALA A 27 14.68 6.20 -1.88
N PRO A 28 13.73 6.06 -0.94
CA PRO A 28 12.86 7.15 -0.54
C PRO A 28 13.63 8.35 0.02
N PHE A 29 14.65 8.10 0.84
CA PHE A 29 15.48 9.15 1.40
C PHE A 29 16.33 9.85 0.32
N MET A 30 16.94 9.08 -0.56
CA MET A 30 17.80 9.61 -1.64
C MET A 30 17.02 10.42 -2.67
N ILE A 31 15.79 10.02 -2.99
CA ILE A 31 14.98 10.66 -4.05
C ILE A 31 14.12 11.80 -3.51
N TYR A 32 13.57 11.65 -2.30
CA TYR A 32 12.54 12.55 -1.78
C TYR A 32 12.93 13.22 -0.44
N GLY A 33 14.07 12.89 0.15
CA GLY A 33 14.53 13.45 1.41
C GLY A 33 13.77 13.00 2.66
N PHE A 34 12.90 11.98 2.56
CA PHE A 34 12.16 11.42 3.70
C PHE A 34 12.27 9.90 3.80
N SER A 35 11.97 9.36 4.98
CA SER A 35 11.92 7.93 5.21
C SER A 35 10.63 7.55 5.95
N HIS A 36 10.24 6.28 5.86
CA HIS A 36 9.08 5.72 6.55
C HIS A 36 9.40 4.30 7.06
N ILE A 37 8.54 3.76 7.93
CA ILE A 37 8.81 2.48 8.61
C ILE A 37 9.18 1.33 7.66
N GLY A 38 8.55 1.21 6.52
CA GLY A 38 8.89 0.16 5.53
C GLY A 38 10.29 0.32 4.95
N ALA A 39 10.72 1.57 4.70
CA ALA A 39 12.06 1.88 4.22
C ALA A 39 13.12 1.60 5.31
N ILE A 40 12.85 1.98 6.55
CA ILE A 40 13.74 1.72 7.70
C ILE A 40 13.92 0.21 7.89
N VAL A 41 12.84 -0.55 7.91
CA VAL A 41 12.87 -2.02 8.06
C VAL A 41 13.64 -2.66 6.92
N ALA A 42 13.39 -2.28 5.66
CA ALA A 42 14.15 -2.79 4.51
C ALA A 42 15.65 -2.49 4.64
N THR A 43 16.02 -1.29 5.09
CA THR A 43 17.43 -0.93 5.32
C THR A 43 18.08 -1.80 6.40
N ILE A 44 17.41 -2.03 7.53
CA ILE A 44 17.91 -2.87 8.61
C ILE A 44 18.13 -4.32 8.12
N PHE A 45 17.14 -4.90 7.45
CA PHE A 45 17.26 -6.26 6.91
C PHE A 45 18.35 -6.36 5.85
N GLY A 46 18.46 -5.37 4.96
CA GLY A 46 19.53 -5.29 3.96
C GLY A 46 20.91 -5.27 4.61
N PHE A 47 21.10 -4.43 5.64
CA PHE A 47 22.36 -4.38 6.39
C PHE A 47 22.70 -5.71 7.06
N LEU A 48 21.73 -6.36 7.72
CA LEU A 48 21.93 -7.66 8.37
C LEU A 48 22.32 -8.76 7.35
N LEU A 49 21.64 -8.80 6.20
CA LEU A 49 21.93 -9.78 5.14
C LEU A 49 23.34 -9.61 4.53
N VAL A 50 23.87 -8.40 4.48
CA VAL A 50 25.25 -8.12 4.03
C VAL A 50 26.26 -8.40 5.14
N ALA A 51 25.99 -7.94 6.37
CA ALA A 51 26.95 -8.00 7.46
C ALA A 51 27.16 -9.43 8.00
N PHE A 52 26.09 -10.22 8.16
CA PHE A 52 26.20 -11.54 8.77
C PHE A 52 27.15 -12.51 8.04
N PRO A 53 27.13 -12.65 6.70
CA PRO A 53 28.09 -13.53 6.01
C PRO A 53 29.54 -13.10 6.23
N ILE A 54 29.80 -11.78 6.29
CA ILE A 54 31.15 -11.22 6.51
C ILE A 54 31.64 -11.50 7.92
N LEU A 55 30.78 -11.26 8.92
CA LEU A 55 31.10 -11.51 10.31
C LEU A 55 31.28 -12.99 10.62
N TYR A 56 30.46 -13.85 10.02
CA TYR A 56 30.57 -15.31 10.17
C TYR A 56 31.88 -15.86 9.63
N LYS A 57 32.40 -15.32 8.51
CA LYS A 57 33.73 -15.70 7.99
C LYS A 57 34.86 -15.34 8.95
N LYS A 58 34.76 -14.22 9.70
CA LYS A 58 35.78 -13.78 10.65
C LYS A 58 35.74 -14.51 11.98
N LYS A 59 34.54 -14.77 12.52
CA LYS A 59 34.30 -15.49 13.78
C LYS A 59 33.04 -16.37 13.63
N PRO A 60 33.18 -17.68 13.40
CA PRO A 60 32.07 -18.60 13.17
C PRO A 60 31.31 -18.92 14.48
N LEU A 61 30.58 -17.96 15.01
CA LEU A 61 29.69 -18.15 16.15
C LEU A 61 28.42 -18.88 15.68
N LYS A 62 28.08 -20.02 16.30
CA LYS A 62 26.88 -20.81 15.95
C LYS A 62 25.61 -19.93 15.94
N ILE A 63 25.46 -19.06 16.93
CA ILE A 63 24.31 -18.17 17.04
C ILE A 63 24.19 -17.21 15.84
N ALA A 64 25.31 -16.66 15.34
CA ALA A 64 25.32 -15.78 14.18
C ALA A 64 24.82 -16.48 12.91
N LYS A 65 25.16 -17.78 12.73
CA LYS A 65 24.65 -18.60 11.64
C LYS A 65 23.14 -18.76 11.68
N TYR A 66 22.58 -19.05 12.86
CA TYR A 66 21.12 -19.21 12.99
C TYR A 66 20.38 -17.88 12.81
N LEU A 67 20.89 -16.79 13.34
CA LEU A 67 20.32 -15.44 13.12
C LEU A 67 20.35 -15.06 11.63
N TRP A 68 21.42 -15.35 10.94
CA TRP A 68 21.53 -15.11 9.50
C TRP A 68 20.50 -15.93 8.70
N ILE A 69 20.41 -17.24 8.95
CA ILE A 69 19.43 -18.13 8.28
C ILE A 69 18.01 -17.63 8.57
N PHE A 70 17.69 -17.29 9.82
CA PHE A 70 16.39 -16.75 10.21
C PHE A 70 16.08 -15.46 9.46
N THR A 71 17.02 -14.50 9.41
CA THR A 71 16.84 -13.23 8.67
C THR A 71 16.62 -13.49 7.18
N ALA A 72 17.38 -14.41 6.57
CA ALA A 72 17.22 -14.76 5.16
C ALA A 72 15.84 -15.37 4.87
N ILE A 73 15.36 -16.28 5.71
CA ILE A 73 14.03 -16.90 5.58
C ILE A 73 12.93 -15.84 5.69
N ILE A 74 12.97 -15.00 6.72
CA ILE A 74 11.96 -13.94 6.91
C ILE A 74 11.97 -12.95 5.74
N SER A 75 13.16 -12.54 5.27
CA SER A 75 13.28 -11.64 4.11
C SER A 75 12.70 -12.26 2.84
N THR A 76 12.92 -13.56 2.62
CA THR A 76 12.39 -14.27 1.45
C THR A 76 10.87 -14.37 1.50
N ILE A 77 10.30 -14.70 2.67
CA ILE A 77 8.84 -14.75 2.88
C ILE A 77 8.23 -13.36 2.66
N ALA A 78 8.82 -12.31 3.26
CA ALA A 78 8.35 -10.95 3.10
C ALA A 78 8.39 -10.48 1.64
N ALA A 79 9.50 -10.75 0.93
CA ALA A 79 9.63 -10.41 -0.49
C ALA A 79 8.61 -11.15 -1.36
N GLY A 80 8.41 -12.46 -1.13
CA GLY A 80 7.39 -13.26 -1.82
C GLY A 80 5.98 -12.73 -1.57
N PHE A 81 5.67 -12.31 -0.35
CA PHE A 81 4.37 -11.72 -0.03
C PHE A 81 4.20 -10.32 -0.64
N CYS A 82 5.23 -9.48 -0.64
CA CYS A 82 5.21 -8.18 -1.34
C CYS A 82 4.97 -8.36 -2.84
N TYR A 83 5.60 -9.37 -3.46
CA TYR A 83 5.37 -9.73 -4.85
C TYR A 83 3.92 -10.19 -5.09
N TYR A 84 3.37 -11.04 -4.21
CA TYR A 84 1.96 -11.45 -4.27
C TYR A 84 1.01 -10.25 -4.18
N MET A 85 1.22 -9.33 -3.25
CA MET A 85 0.41 -8.09 -3.16
C MET A 85 0.50 -7.25 -4.44
N SER A 86 1.68 -7.20 -5.07
CA SER A 86 1.86 -6.49 -6.33
C SER A 86 1.03 -7.14 -7.44
N ILE A 87 1.11 -8.47 -7.61
CA ILE A 87 0.30 -9.20 -8.60
C ILE A 87 -1.19 -8.99 -8.34
N PHE A 88 -1.64 -9.09 -7.09
CA PHE A 88 -3.04 -8.91 -6.71
C PHE A 88 -3.61 -7.59 -7.23
N SER A 89 -2.85 -6.50 -7.15
CA SER A 89 -3.29 -5.18 -7.61
C SER A 89 -3.51 -5.09 -9.14
N TYR A 90 -2.90 -5.96 -9.92
CA TYR A 90 -3.04 -6.04 -11.38
C TYR A 90 -4.07 -7.09 -11.82
N THR A 91 -4.22 -8.18 -11.09
CA THR A 91 -5.12 -9.29 -11.47
C THR A 91 -6.55 -9.07 -11.01
N ASN A 92 -6.77 -8.38 -9.89
CA ASN A 92 -8.09 -8.10 -9.34
C ASN A 92 -8.70 -6.80 -9.88
N GLN A 93 -8.58 -6.56 -11.19
CA GLN A 93 -9.12 -5.35 -11.82
C GLN A 93 -10.64 -5.45 -12.04
N TYR A 94 -11.30 -4.28 -12.05
CA TYR A 94 -12.72 -4.18 -12.30
C TYR A 94 -13.06 -4.41 -13.79
N LYS A 95 -13.92 -5.40 -14.05
CA LYS A 95 -14.62 -5.64 -15.32
C LYS A 95 -16.04 -6.00 -14.96
N LEU A 96 -16.87 -4.98 -14.72
CA LEU A 96 -18.23 -5.15 -14.21
C LEU A 96 -19.23 -4.80 -15.29
N GLU A 97 -20.34 -5.53 -15.33
CA GLU A 97 -21.48 -5.25 -16.20
C GLU A 97 -22.36 -4.15 -15.59
N GLU A 98 -22.49 -4.17 -14.24
CA GLU A 98 -23.26 -3.18 -13.49
C GLU A 98 -22.37 -2.08 -12.90
N PRO A 99 -22.90 -0.85 -12.72
CA PRO A 99 -22.15 0.25 -12.11
C PRO A 99 -21.72 -0.09 -10.67
N PRO A 100 -20.42 0.05 -10.34
CA PRO A 100 -19.92 -0.18 -8.99
C PRO A 100 -20.11 1.06 -8.09
N THR A 101 -19.84 0.89 -6.80
CA THR A 101 -19.48 2.00 -5.92
C THR A 101 -17.97 2.21 -5.96
N VAL A 102 -17.53 3.41 -6.26
CA VAL A 102 -16.10 3.77 -6.23
C VAL A 102 -15.77 4.33 -4.86
N ILE A 103 -14.72 3.81 -4.20
CA ILE A 103 -14.18 4.42 -2.98
C ILE A 103 -12.78 4.96 -3.29
N VAL A 104 -12.58 6.27 -3.11
CA VAL A 104 -11.26 6.90 -3.19
C VAL A 104 -10.71 7.01 -1.78
N LEU A 105 -9.58 6.33 -1.53
CA LEU A 105 -8.91 6.42 -0.24
C LEU A 105 -7.99 7.63 -0.20
N GLY A 106 -8.19 8.50 0.77
CA GLY A 106 -7.32 9.63 1.06
C GLY A 106 -5.90 9.20 1.41
N CYS A 107 -4.94 10.11 1.29
CA CYS A 107 -3.58 9.87 1.74
C CYS A 107 -2.88 11.13 2.25
N GLN A 108 -2.83 12.18 1.50
CA GLN A 108 -2.18 13.43 1.93
C GLN A 108 -2.72 14.62 1.13
N VAL A 109 -3.07 15.65 1.86
CA VAL A 109 -3.38 16.99 1.36
C VAL A 109 -2.31 17.94 1.87
N LYS A 110 -1.99 18.97 1.13
CA LYS A 110 -1.06 20.02 1.53
C LYS A 110 -1.56 21.37 1.04
N ASN A 111 -1.79 22.28 1.99
CA ASN A 111 -2.33 23.62 1.72
C ASN A 111 -3.67 23.57 0.92
N GLY A 112 -4.57 22.66 1.27
CA GLY A 112 -5.84 22.48 0.59
C GLY A 112 -5.76 21.86 -0.82
N MET A 113 -4.59 21.37 -1.24
CA MET A 113 -4.36 20.75 -2.54
C MET A 113 -4.01 19.26 -2.40
N PRO A 114 -4.43 18.39 -3.33
CA PRO A 114 -4.05 16.99 -3.29
C PRO A 114 -2.55 16.83 -3.57
N SER A 115 -1.87 15.97 -2.80
CA SER A 115 -0.52 15.53 -3.14
C SER A 115 -0.49 14.83 -4.52
N VAL A 116 0.69 14.67 -5.13
CA VAL A 116 0.84 13.94 -6.39
C VAL A 116 0.25 12.54 -6.31
N THR A 117 0.45 11.86 -5.17
CA THR A 117 -0.11 10.53 -4.92
C THR A 117 -1.64 10.56 -4.90
N LEU A 118 -2.23 11.52 -4.17
CA LEU A 118 -3.69 11.67 -4.10
C LEU A 118 -4.28 12.05 -5.46
N ALA A 119 -3.64 12.96 -6.20
CA ALA A 119 -4.06 13.33 -7.56
C ALA A 119 -4.05 12.12 -8.52
N ASN A 120 -3.05 11.22 -8.42
CA ASN A 120 -3.02 9.99 -9.20
C ASN A 120 -4.19 9.04 -8.85
N ARG A 121 -4.56 8.92 -7.57
CA ARG A 121 -5.75 8.16 -7.14
C ARG A 121 -7.04 8.76 -7.71
N LEU A 122 -7.17 10.08 -7.63
CA LEU A 122 -8.33 10.81 -8.16
C LEU A 122 -8.47 10.69 -9.68
N ASN A 123 -7.35 10.79 -10.42
CA ASN A 123 -7.34 10.53 -11.85
C ASN A 123 -7.80 9.09 -12.17
N LYS A 124 -7.37 8.12 -11.34
CA LYS A 124 -7.81 6.73 -11.52
C LYS A 124 -9.29 6.54 -11.19
N ALA A 125 -9.80 7.20 -10.17
CA ALA A 125 -11.24 7.22 -9.87
C ALA A 125 -12.04 7.86 -11.01
N TYR A 126 -11.56 8.98 -11.55
CA TYR A 126 -12.16 9.63 -12.71
C TYR A 126 -12.29 8.69 -13.90
N GLU A 127 -11.24 7.90 -14.25
CA GLU A 127 -11.30 6.91 -15.32
C GLU A 127 -12.43 5.88 -15.09
N VAL A 128 -12.61 5.43 -13.83
CA VAL A 128 -13.71 4.51 -13.48
C VAL A 128 -15.06 5.16 -13.63
N LEU A 129 -15.23 6.38 -13.10
CA LEU A 129 -16.48 7.13 -13.12
C LEU A 129 -16.90 7.55 -14.53
N ALA A 130 -15.94 7.82 -15.42
CA ALA A 130 -16.16 8.08 -16.83
C ALA A 130 -16.62 6.82 -17.57
N LYS A 131 -16.08 5.64 -17.20
CA LYS A 131 -16.49 4.35 -17.77
C LYS A 131 -17.89 3.92 -17.29
N TYR A 132 -18.26 4.27 -16.06
CA TYR A 132 -19.54 3.94 -15.44
C TYR A 132 -20.28 5.22 -15.04
N PRO A 133 -21.04 5.87 -15.97
CA PRO A 133 -21.72 7.15 -15.70
C PRO A 133 -22.72 7.11 -14.53
N GLU A 134 -23.31 5.96 -14.25
CA GLU A 134 -24.26 5.75 -13.15
C GLU A 134 -23.57 5.38 -11.81
N ALA A 135 -22.25 5.19 -11.78
CA ALA A 135 -21.53 4.85 -10.57
C ALA A 135 -21.45 6.03 -9.61
N ASN A 136 -21.66 5.75 -8.31
CA ASN A 136 -21.41 6.71 -7.23
C ASN A 136 -19.99 6.60 -6.72
N CYS A 137 -19.45 7.71 -6.22
CA CYS A 137 -18.12 7.82 -5.67
C CYS A 137 -18.17 8.25 -4.20
N ILE A 138 -17.57 7.46 -3.31
CA ILE A 138 -17.30 7.89 -1.93
C ILE A 138 -15.85 8.35 -1.87
N VAL A 139 -15.64 9.60 -1.50
CA VAL A 139 -14.31 10.15 -1.22
C VAL A 139 -14.12 10.13 0.29
N SER A 140 -13.14 9.34 0.76
CA SER A 140 -12.99 9.04 2.18
C SER A 140 -11.63 9.46 2.71
N GLY A 141 -11.64 10.38 3.69
CA GLY A 141 -10.46 10.91 4.36
C GLY A 141 -10.78 12.13 5.22
N GLY A 142 -10.38 12.07 6.48
CA GLY A 142 -10.67 13.10 7.47
C GLY A 142 -9.83 14.36 7.34
N LEU A 143 -9.94 15.22 8.35
CA LEU A 143 -9.18 16.47 8.43
C LEU A 143 -7.79 16.20 9.02
N THR A 144 -6.76 16.50 8.25
CA THR A 144 -5.38 16.51 8.75
C THR A 144 -5.13 17.81 9.55
N PRO A 145 -4.55 17.75 10.75
CA PRO A 145 -4.25 18.94 11.53
C PRO A 145 -3.41 19.97 10.75
N GLY A 146 -3.88 21.22 10.75
CA GLY A 146 -3.24 22.32 10.02
C GLY A 146 -3.72 22.51 8.58
N GLU A 147 -4.53 21.61 8.03
CA GLU A 147 -5.15 21.79 6.72
C GLU A 147 -6.49 22.55 6.82
N PRO A 148 -6.84 23.36 5.80
CA PRO A 148 -8.05 24.18 5.82
C PRO A 148 -9.35 23.37 5.62
N MET A 149 -9.24 22.14 5.06
CA MET A 149 -10.38 21.27 4.80
C MET A 149 -9.98 19.80 4.83
N SER A 150 -10.97 18.90 4.97
CA SER A 150 -10.73 17.45 4.98
C SER A 150 -10.18 16.94 3.65
N GLU A 151 -9.50 15.79 3.68
CA GLU A 151 -9.07 15.11 2.46
C GLU A 151 -10.28 14.81 1.56
N ALA A 152 -11.41 14.39 2.14
CA ALA A 152 -12.64 14.13 1.40
C ALA A 152 -13.14 15.37 0.65
N GLN A 153 -13.12 16.54 1.28
CA GLN A 153 -13.54 17.78 0.62
C GLN A 153 -12.61 18.16 -0.53
N VAL A 154 -11.30 18.04 -0.35
CA VAL A 154 -10.30 18.28 -1.43
C VAL A 154 -10.52 17.34 -2.59
N MET A 155 -10.77 16.05 -2.29
CA MET A 155 -11.03 15.04 -3.32
C MET A 155 -12.31 15.31 -4.10
N SER A 156 -13.39 15.72 -3.40
CA SER A 156 -14.65 16.09 -4.02
C SER A 156 -14.49 17.27 -4.97
N ASN A 157 -13.85 18.34 -4.51
CA ASN A 157 -13.59 19.52 -5.33
C ASN A 157 -12.82 19.15 -6.61
N TYR A 158 -11.78 18.34 -6.48
CA TYR A 158 -10.98 17.89 -7.61
C TYR A 158 -11.79 17.11 -8.66
N LEU A 159 -12.67 16.18 -8.20
CA LEU A 159 -13.50 15.41 -9.13
C LEU A 159 -14.59 16.25 -9.78
N VAL A 160 -15.17 17.21 -9.07
CA VAL A 160 -16.14 18.18 -9.62
C VAL A 160 -15.47 19.05 -10.68
N GLU A 161 -14.28 19.57 -10.43
CA GLU A 161 -13.49 20.33 -11.42
C GLU A 161 -13.15 19.49 -12.68
N LYS A 162 -13.05 18.17 -12.53
CA LYS A 162 -12.88 17.22 -13.64
C LYS A 162 -14.18 16.91 -14.39
N GLY A 163 -15.33 17.45 -13.96
CA GLY A 163 -16.62 17.26 -14.61
C GLY A 163 -17.47 16.10 -14.08
N ILE A 164 -17.12 15.50 -12.92
CA ILE A 164 -18.00 14.54 -12.26
C ILE A 164 -19.11 15.33 -11.54
N ALA A 165 -20.38 14.95 -11.79
CA ALA A 165 -21.53 15.60 -11.15
C ALA A 165 -21.46 15.46 -9.61
N ALA A 166 -21.73 16.57 -8.90
CA ALA A 166 -21.55 16.65 -7.45
C ALA A 166 -22.49 15.70 -6.69
N ASP A 167 -23.67 15.42 -7.22
CA ASP A 167 -24.66 14.48 -6.66
C ASP A 167 -24.21 13.02 -6.70
N ARG A 168 -23.22 12.69 -7.52
CA ARG A 168 -22.58 11.37 -7.57
C ARG A 168 -21.45 11.21 -6.55
N ILE A 169 -21.05 12.28 -5.84
CA ILE A 169 -19.92 12.28 -4.92
C ILE A 169 -20.41 12.38 -3.48
N LEU A 170 -20.14 11.36 -2.69
CA LEU A 170 -20.49 11.26 -1.28
C LEU A 170 -19.23 11.45 -0.42
N LEU A 171 -19.30 12.33 0.58
CA LEU A 171 -18.15 12.63 1.43
C LEU A 171 -18.17 11.77 2.69
N GLU A 172 -17.02 11.20 3.01
CA GLU A 172 -16.68 10.62 4.30
C GLU A 172 -15.44 11.38 4.84
N ASP A 173 -15.64 12.27 5.79
CA ASP A 173 -14.66 13.24 6.26
C ASP A 173 -14.23 13.07 7.73
N LYS A 174 -14.52 11.90 8.35
CA LYS A 174 -14.28 11.64 9.77
C LYS A 174 -13.15 10.66 10.04
N SER A 175 -12.81 9.83 9.05
CA SER A 175 -11.83 8.77 9.20
C SER A 175 -10.40 9.27 9.40
N THR A 176 -9.66 8.56 10.24
CA THR A 176 -8.23 8.80 10.55
C THR A 176 -7.34 7.62 10.18
N SER A 177 -7.94 6.54 9.69
CA SER A 177 -7.25 5.31 9.31
C SER A 177 -7.95 4.61 8.14
N THR A 178 -7.22 3.73 7.44
CA THR A 178 -7.80 2.95 6.34
C THR A 178 -8.96 2.07 6.78
N SER A 179 -8.91 1.53 8.00
CA SER A 179 -10.02 0.73 8.55
C SER A 179 -11.26 1.58 8.75
N GLU A 180 -11.10 2.81 9.25
CA GLU A 180 -12.21 3.77 9.41
C GLU A 180 -12.71 4.28 8.06
N ASN A 181 -11.82 4.53 7.09
CA ASN A 181 -12.23 4.88 5.73
C ASN A 181 -13.26 3.89 5.19
N ILE A 182 -12.96 2.59 5.28
CA ILE A 182 -13.86 1.54 4.77
C ILE A 182 -15.08 1.37 5.68
N LEU A 183 -14.91 1.42 7.01
CA LEU A 183 -16.01 1.29 7.96
C LEU A 183 -17.07 2.38 7.77
N PHE A 184 -16.65 3.65 7.69
CA PHE A 184 -17.59 4.75 7.53
C PHE A 184 -18.16 4.83 6.10
N SER A 185 -17.37 4.44 5.09
CA SER A 185 -17.88 4.27 3.72
C SER A 185 -18.96 3.20 3.64
N LYS A 186 -18.83 2.09 4.40
CA LYS A 186 -19.88 1.04 4.49
C LYS A 186 -21.23 1.63 4.94
N ASP A 187 -21.22 2.50 5.95
CA ASP A 187 -22.46 3.10 6.45
C ASP A 187 -23.13 3.98 5.38
N ILE A 188 -22.32 4.70 4.57
CA ILE A 188 -22.80 5.47 3.43
C ILE A 188 -23.38 4.56 2.35
N ILE A 189 -22.72 3.44 2.02
CA ILE A 189 -23.18 2.45 1.03
C ILE A 189 -24.55 1.90 1.43
N ILE A 190 -24.68 1.47 2.68
CA ILE A 190 -25.94 0.88 3.20
C ILE A 190 -27.05 1.92 3.21
N LYS A 191 -26.79 3.12 3.75
CA LYS A 191 -27.77 4.20 3.86
C LYS A 191 -28.34 4.64 2.51
N ASN A 192 -27.51 4.68 1.47
CA ASN A 192 -27.87 5.12 0.13
C ASN A 192 -28.19 3.97 -0.83
N ASN A 193 -28.26 2.72 -0.35
CA ASN A 193 -28.52 1.53 -1.15
C ASN A 193 -27.62 1.41 -2.40
N LEU A 194 -26.31 1.70 -2.21
CA LEU A 194 -25.34 1.67 -3.29
C LEU A 194 -24.88 0.25 -3.61
N SER A 195 -24.23 0.06 -4.77
CA SER A 195 -23.66 -1.20 -5.19
C SER A 195 -22.65 -1.76 -4.17
N GLN A 196 -22.73 -3.05 -3.89
CA GLN A 196 -21.79 -3.78 -3.03
C GLN A 196 -20.53 -4.25 -3.78
N ASN A 197 -20.47 -4.04 -5.10
CA ASN A 197 -19.26 -4.17 -5.89
C ASN A 197 -18.42 -2.91 -5.72
N ILE A 198 -17.34 -2.99 -4.97
CA ILE A 198 -16.54 -1.83 -4.57
C ILE A 198 -15.28 -1.72 -5.41
N VAL A 199 -15.15 -0.68 -6.20
CA VAL A 199 -13.90 -0.35 -6.89
C VAL A 199 -13.08 0.60 -6.03
N ILE A 200 -11.94 0.13 -5.54
CA ILE A 200 -11.04 0.89 -4.66
C ILE A 200 -10.04 1.66 -5.52
N ALA A 201 -10.14 3.00 -5.54
CA ALA A 201 -9.14 3.85 -6.17
C ALA A 201 -8.05 4.21 -5.16
N SER A 202 -6.88 3.55 -5.30
CA SER A 202 -5.74 3.73 -4.41
C SER A 202 -4.44 3.27 -5.09
N ASP A 203 -3.29 3.44 -4.43
CA ASP A 203 -2.01 2.95 -4.96
C ASP A 203 -1.95 1.44 -4.99
N GLY A 204 -1.21 0.88 -5.96
CA GLY A 204 -1.08 -0.56 -6.14
C GLY A 204 -0.63 -1.31 -4.89
N TYR A 205 0.33 -0.76 -4.12
CA TYR A 205 0.81 -1.35 -2.87
C TYR A 205 -0.29 -1.40 -1.78
N HIS A 206 -1.27 -0.49 -1.82
CA HIS A 206 -2.32 -0.37 -0.82
C HIS A 206 -3.57 -1.23 -1.12
N GLN A 207 -3.72 -1.70 -2.36
CA GLN A 207 -4.91 -2.42 -2.83
C GLN A 207 -5.21 -3.68 -2.03
N PHE A 208 -4.18 -4.51 -1.75
CA PHE A 208 -4.41 -5.78 -1.07
C PHE A 208 -5.02 -5.59 0.32
N ARG A 209 -4.42 -4.71 1.16
CA ARG A 209 -4.93 -4.45 2.52
C ARG A 209 -6.33 -3.85 2.50
N SER A 210 -6.57 -2.87 1.64
CA SER A 210 -7.89 -2.25 1.50
C SER A 210 -8.94 -3.26 1.05
N ALA A 211 -8.62 -4.14 0.10
CA ALA A 211 -9.51 -5.20 -0.36
C ALA A 211 -9.84 -6.21 0.76
N GLN A 212 -8.87 -6.59 1.61
CA GLN A 212 -9.15 -7.47 2.74
C GLN A 212 -10.13 -6.80 3.74
N ILE A 213 -9.97 -5.52 4.01
CA ILE A 213 -10.89 -4.79 4.90
C ILE A 213 -12.29 -4.70 4.29
N VAL A 214 -12.41 -4.42 2.98
CA VAL A 214 -13.70 -4.40 2.27
C VAL A 214 -14.40 -5.75 2.36
N LYS A 215 -13.66 -6.86 2.19
CA LYS A 215 -14.20 -8.23 2.33
C LYS A 215 -14.71 -8.52 3.73
N GLN A 216 -14.08 -8.01 4.79
CA GLN A 216 -14.55 -8.20 6.18
C GLN A 216 -15.95 -7.63 6.41
N TYR A 217 -16.34 -6.61 5.64
CA TYR A 217 -17.69 -6.02 5.69
C TYR A 217 -18.70 -6.66 4.73
N GLY A 218 -18.34 -7.78 4.07
CA GLY A 218 -19.21 -8.54 3.18
C GLY A 218 -19.32 -8.01 1.76
N PHE A 219 -18.50 -7.01 1.38
CA PHE A 219 -18.49 -6.43 0.04
C PHE A 219 -17.48 -7.13 -0.89
N THR A 220 -17.68 -6.97 -2.20
CA THR A 220 -16.79 -7.51 -3.24
C THR A 220 -15.82 -6.44 -3.72
N PRO A 221 -14.52 -6.51 -3.37
CA PRO A 221 -13.53 -5.49 -3.78
C PRO A 221 -12.95 -5.75 -5.16
N TYR A 222 -12.73 -4.67 -5.91
CA TYR A 222 -11.99 -4.59 -7.16
C TYR A 222 -10.95 -3.49 -7.09
N CYS A 223 -9.84 -3.65 -7.82
CA CYS A 223 -8.72 -2.73 -7.77
C CYS A 223 -8.77 -1.72 -8.92
N ALA A 224 -8.72 -0.43 -8.61
CA ALA A 224 -8.38 0.65 -9.53
C ALA A 224 -7.04 1.26 -9.08
N SER A 225 -5.95 0.60 -9.48
CA SER A 225 -4.60 0.92 -9.02
C SER A 225 -4.05 2.16 -9.73
N SER A 226 -3.72 3.20 -8.96
CA SER A 226 -3.01 4.37 -9.44
C SER A 226 -1.49 4.13 -9.50
N LYS A 227 -0.81 4.94 -10.29
CA LYS A 227 0.66 4.92 -10.35
C LYS A 227 1.25 5.55 -9.09
N SER A 228 2.16 4.84 -8.45
CA SER A 228 2.95 5.37 -7.34
C SER A 228 4.13 6.19 -7.87
N PRO A 229 4.60 7.20 -7.14
CA PRO A 229 5.83 7.92 -7.49
C PRO A 229 7.02 6.97 -7.62
N THR A 230 7.94 7.29 -8.55
CA THR A 230 9.10 6.46 -8.89
C THR A 230 9.95 6.14 -7.65
N GLY A 231 10.34 4.88 -7.48
CA GLY A 231 11.23 4.43 -6.39
C GLY A 231 10.56 4.27 -5.02
N LEU A 232 9.31 4.70 -4.82
CA LEU A 232 8.62 4.58 -3.53
C LEU A 232 7.91 3.22 -3.36
N ALA A 233 7.31 2.69 -4.41
CA ALA A 233 6.45 1.50 -4.32
C ALA A 233 7.09 0.30 -3.59
N PRO A 234 8.35 -0.11 -3.84
CA PRO A 234 8.94 -1.26 -3.19
C PRO A 234 8.98 -1.14 -1.66
N SER A 235 9.39 0.01 -1.13
CA SER A 235 9.45 0.24 0.31
C SER A 235 8.05 0.38 0.94
N TYR A 236 7.08 0.89 0.18
CA TYR A 236 5.68 0.92 0.60
C TYR A 236 5.04 -0.48 0.65
N TYR A 237 5.43 -1.43 -0.22
CA TYR A 237 5.01 -2.83 -0.07
C TYR A 237 5.51 -3.44 1.24
N VAL A 238 6.74 -3.14 1.66
CA VAL A 238 7.25 -3.56 2.98
C VAL A 238 6.42 -2.93 4.11
N ARG A 239 6.07 -1.65 4.01
CA ARG A 239 5.18 -0.98 4.96
C ARG A 239 3.79 -1.66 5.03
N GLU A 240 3.19 -1.98 3.89
CA GLU A 240 1.89 -2.63 3.84
C GLU A 240 1.93 -4.05 4.42
N PHE A 241 3.02 -4.79 4.21
CA PHE A 241 3.23 -6.09 4.86
C PHE A 241 3.19 -5.96 6.39
N LEU A 242 3.90 -4.97 6.95
CA LEU A 242 3.86 -4.70 8.39
C LEU A 242 2.46 -4.25 8.86
N ALA A 243 1.80 -3.40 8.08
CA ALA A 243 0.46 -2.93 8.39
C ALA A 243 -0.58 -4.06 8.38
N LEU A 244 -0.44 -5.06 7.52
CA LEU A 244 -1.29 -6.26 7.51
C LEU A 244 -1.12 -7.07 8.80
N ILE A 245 0.13 -7.32 9.21
CA ILE A 245 0.41 -8.00 10.49
C ILE A 245 -0.24 -7.24 11.65
N TYR A 246 -0.08 -5.92 11.68
CA TYR A 246 -0.69 -5.09 12.72
C TYR A 246 -2.22 -5.16 12.69
N THR A 247 -2.84 -5.02 11.51
CA THR A 247 -4.30 -4.94 11.37
C THR A 247 -5.00 -6.27 11.67
N PHE A 248 -4.43 -7.39 11.21
CA PHE A 248 -5.11 -8.69 11.21
C PHE A 248 -4.57 -9.70 12.25
N VAL A 249 -3.41 -9.42 12.86
CA VAL A 249 -2.80 -10.32 13.86
C VAL A 249 -2.75 -9.68 15.23
N LEU A 250 -2.39 -8.40 15.33
CA LEU A 250 -2.16 -7.73 16.62
C LEU A 250 -3.37 -6.95 17.13
N LYS A 251 -4.29 -6.55 16.22
CA LYS A 251 -5.55 -5.84 16.56
C LYS A 251 -6.81 -6.71 16.43
N ALA A 252 -6.64 -7.99 16.04
CA ALA A 252 -7.73 -8.95 15.89
C ALA A 252 -8.32 -9.39 17.25
#